data_ae18000f3deac0684ac224668b2dbcee
#
_entry.id   ae18000f3deac0684ac224668b2dbcee
#
_cell.length_a   1.000
_cell.length_b   1.000
_cell.length_c   1.000
_cell.angle_alpha   90.00
_cell.angle_beta   90.00
_cell.angle_gamma   90.00
#
_symmetry.space_group_name_H-M   'P 1'
#
loop_
_entity.id
_entity.type
_entity.pdbx_description
1 polymer ?
#
loop_
_entity_poly.entity_id
_entity_poly.type
_entity_poly.pdbx_seq_one_letter_code
_entity_poly.pdbx_strand_id
1 'polypeptide(L)'
;MDLGYLFAAIFGAISGSYATLFIYRIPIEESCFGRYFGPKSRCPNCNKIIRTRELIPIINWLFTRGKCVNCKILIQKRYLITEILSVTLYLFCYHKYGFSEEFILFSLLMSSIIVLVVTEWNFRKFYDPILYVILTLSLVIRVLEDGQIIDLLFYIAIAIFLSAIFYQFLKSKFFASKIEELQILQYTKFLIICSILLTFNWFLYYFILILIFLSLTSFLYKRLLNKDIYIGFYMIALLLITLFVSK
;
A
#
# COMPACT_ATOMS: atom_id res chain seq x y z
N MET A 1 18.57 24.19 -8.82
CA MET A 1 17.73 23.00 -8.54
C MET A 1 18.63 21.93 -7.99
N ASP A 2 18.34 21.42 -6.83
CA ASP A 2 19.10 20.31 -6.27
C ASP A 2 18.90 19.06 -7.14
N LEU A 3 19.99 18.52 -7.66
CA LEU A 3 19.98 17.32 -8.53
C LEU A 3 19.31 16.13 -7.85
N GLY A 4 19.30 16.09 -6.52
CA GLY A 4 18.67 15.09 -5.70
C GLY A 4 17.15 14.98 -5.92
N TYR A 5 16.45 16.10 -6.03
CA TYR A 5 15.02 16.08 -6.36
C TYR A 5 14.72 15.44 -7.72
N LEU A 6 15.60 15.69 -8.71
CA LEU A 6 15.45 15.07 -10.02
C LEU A 6 15.62 13.53 -9.93
N PHE A 7 16.62 13.05 -9.21
CA PHE A 7 16.81 11.61 -9.00
C PHE A 7 15.64 11.00 -8.23
N ALA A 8 15.19 11.64 -7.15
CA ALA A 8 14.03 11.16 -6.39
C ALA A 8 12.77 11.07 -7.27
N ALA A 9 12.53 12.05 -8.15
CA ALA A 9 11.41 12.02 -9.08
C ALA A 9 11.52 10.85 -10.09
N ILE A 10 12.72 10.59 -10.63
CA ILE A 10 12.97 9.49 -11.56
C ILE A 10 12.73 8.14 -10.87
N PHE A 11 13.31 7.94 -9.67
CA PHE A 11 13.08 6.72 -8.89
C PHE A 11 11.61 6.53 -8.53
N GLY A 12 10.91 7.60 -8.13
CA GLY A 12 9.48 7.56 -7.87
C GLY A 12 8.65 7.18 -9.09
N ALA A 13 8.99 7.69 -10.27
CA ALA A 13 8.32 7.34 -11.52
C ALA A 13 8.54 5.86 -11.89
N ILE A 14 9.76 5.37 -11.78
CA ILE A 14 10.11 3.96 -12.02
C ILE A 14 9.35 3.07 -11.04
N SER A 15 9.40 3.38 -9.74
CA SER A 15 8.69 2.64 -8.70
C SER A 15 7.18 2.63 -8.94
N GLY A 16 6.57 3.75 -9.34
CA GLY A 16 5.17 3.84 -9.70
C GLY A 16 4.78 2.94 -10.87
N SER A 17 5.63 2.84 -11.87
CA SER A 17 5.44 1.92 -13.00
C SER A 17 5.48 0.45 -12.55
N TYR A 18 6.42 0.06 -11.68
CA TYR A 18 6.43 -1.27 -11.07
C TYR A 18 5.22 -1.52 -10.17
N ALA A 19 4.79 -0.51 -9.39
CA ALA A 19 3.59 -0.61 -8.57
C ALA A 19 2.35 -0.95 -9.42
N THR A 20 2.18 -0.32 -10.59
CA THR A 20 1.08 -0.64 -11.50
C THR A 20 1.13 -2.07 -12.03
N LEU A 21 2.35 -2.62 -12.26
CA LEU A 21 2.56 -4.00 -12.65
C LEU A 21 2.14 -4.96 -11.53
N PHE A 22 2.52 -4.69 -10.28
CA PHE A 22 2.13 -5.50 -9.11
C PHE A 22 0.63 -5.46 -8.87
N ILE A 23 0.00 -4.29 -8.95
CA ILE A 23 -1.44 -4.11 -8.84
C ILE A 23 -2.21 -4.98 -9.85
N TYR A 24 -1.66 -5.15 -11.06
CA TYR A 24 -2.28 -5.98 -12.08
C TYR A 24 -2.02 -7.48 -11.87
N ARG A 25 -0.78 -7.88 -11.57
CA ARG A 25 -0.36 -9.29 -11.58
C ARG A 25 -0.65 -10.06 -10.31
N ILE A 26 -0.47 -9.44 -9.14
CA ILE A 26 -0.68 -10.12 -7.86
C ILE A 26 -2.09 -10.68 -7.73
N PRO A 27 -3.17 -9.96 -8.09
CA PRO A 27 -4.53 -10.49 -8.00
C PRO A 27 -4.84 -11.65 -8.93
N ILE A 28 -4.13 -11.78 -10.03
CA ILE A 28 -4.32 -12.88 -11.02
C ILE A 28 -3.26 -13.97 -10.87
N GLU A 29 -2.46 -13.90 -9.79
CA GLU A 29 -1.39 -14.86 -9.48
C GLU A 29 -0.34 -15.01 -10.60
N GLU A 30 -0.18 -13.98 -11.45
CA GLU A 30 0.84 -13.96 -12.49
C GLU A 30 2.19 -13.58 -11.91
N SER A 31 3.27 -14.25 -12.37
CA SER A 31 4.62 -13.97 -11.92
C SER A 31 5.00 -12.50 -12.16
N CYS A 32 5.40 -11.82 -11.09
CA CYS A 32 5.94 -10.46 -11.16
C CYS A 32 7.42 -10.46 -11.57
N PHE A 33 8.15 -11.52 -11.23
CA PHE A 33 9.56 -11.72 -11.51
C PHE A 33 9.74 -13.08 -12.20
N GLY A 34 10.00 -13.09 -13.48
CA GLY A 34 10.30 -14.31 -14.25
C GLY A 34 11.80 -14.54 -14.40
N ARG A 35 12.19 -15.53 -15.20
CA ARG A 35 13.59 -15.94 -15.43
C ARG A 35 14.53 -14.78 -15.80
N TYR A 36 14.00 -13.68 -16.33
CA TYR A 36 14.69 -12.41 -16.66
C TYR A 36 13.75 -11.22 -16.44
N PHE A 37 13.31 -10.96 -15.20
CA PHE A 37 12.44 -9.85 -14.79
C PHE A 37 10.95 -9.96 -15.18
N GLY A 38 10.44 -11.17 -15.39
CA GLY A 38 9.01 -11.41 -15.63
C GLY A 38 8.60 -11.33 -17.11
N PRO A 39 7.39 -11.75 -17.43
CA PRO A 39 6.83 -11.63 -18.77
C PRO A 39 6.74 -10.16 -19.18
N LYS A 40 7.03 -9.88 -20.46
CA LYS A 40 6.93 -8.51 -20.99
C LYS A 40 5.53 -7.94 -20.83
N SER A 41 5.45 -6.65 -20.50
CA SER A 41 4.17 -5.93 -20.40
C SER A 41 3.42 -5.97 -21.73
N ARG A 42 2.12 -6.26 -21.68
CA ARG A 42 1.26 -6.40 -22.85
C ARG A 42 0.01 -5.55 -22.68
N CYS A 43 -0.55 -5.09 -23.79
CA CYS A 43 -1.86 -4.46 -23.77
C CYS A 43 -2.93 -5.51 -23.44
N PRO A 44 -3.80 -5.32 -22.43
CA PRO A 44 -4.80 -6.32 -22.05
C PRO A 44 -5.88 -6.55 -23.13
N ASN A 45 -6.04 -5.63 -24.08
CA ASN A 45 -7.03 -5.76 -25.14
C ASN A 45 -6.48 -6.41 -26.42
N CYS A 46 -5.30 -5.99 -26.90
CA CYS A 46 -4.75 -6.51 -28.16
C CYS A 46 -3.58 -7.47 -27.99
N ASN A 47 -3.18 -7.79 -26.76
CA ASN A 47 -2.07 -8.67 -26.37
C ASN A 47 -0.70 -8.32 -26.97
N LYS A 48 -0.58 -7.16 -27.66
CA LYS A 48 0.70 -6.73 -28.21
C LYS A 48 1.65 -6.32 -27.09
N ILE A 49 2.92 -6.73 -27.23
CA ILE A 49 4.00 -6.37 -26.30
C ILE A 49 4.20 -4.86 -26.36
N ILE A 50 4.24 -4.23 -25.18
CA ILE A 50 4.54 -2.81 -25.02
C ILE A 50 6.05 -2.64 -25.13
N ARG A 51 6.50 -1.72 -25.99
CA ARG A 51 7.94 -1.47 -26.21
C ARG A 51 8.52 -0.72 -25.02
N THR A 52 9.81 -0.87 -24.74
CA THR A 52 10.48 -0.23 -23.60
C THR A 52 10.29 1.29 -23.56
N ARG A 53 10.34 1.97 -24.71
CA ARG A 53 10.06 3.41 -24.82
C ARG A 53 8.62 3.80 -24.47
N GLU A 54 7.70 2.86 -24.60
CA GLU A 54 6.28 3.05 -24.27
C GLU A 54 5.99 2.75 -22.77
N LEU A 55 7.00 2.33 -22.01
CA LEU A 55 6.96 2.08 -20.58
C LEU A 55 7.50 3.26 -19.76
N ILE A 56 7.92 4.37 -20.41
CA ILE A 56 8.38 5.57 -19.69
C ILE A 56 7.19 6.13 -18.90
N PRO A 57 7.27 6.12 -17.54
CA PRO A 57 6.14 6.48 -16.71
C PRO A 57 5.70 7.92 -16.94
N ILE A 58 4.43 8.22 -16.76
CA ILE A 58 3.81 9.53 -16.92
C ILE A 58 3.93 10.06 -18.35
N ILE A 59 5.17 10.14 -18.86
CA ILE A 59 5.50 10.74 -20.16
C ILE A 59 4.76 10.01 -21.30
N ASN A 60 4.85 8.68 -21.35
CA ASN A 60 4.18 7.93 -22.41
C ASN A 60 2.66 8.08 -22.36
N TRP A 61 2.08 8.07 -21.16
CA TRP A 61 0.64 8.27 -20.99
C TRP A 61 0.19 9.62 -21.53
N LEU A 62 0.95 10.69 -21.28
CA LEU A 62 0.68 12.03 -21.79
C LEU A 62 0.81 12.09 -23.32
N PHE A 63 1.89 11.58 -23.90
CA PHE A 63 2.12 11.57 -25.35
C PHE A 63 1.07 10.76 -26.11
N THR A 64 0.64 9.64 -25.57
CA THR A 64 -0.38 8.80 -26.20
C THR A 64 -1.80 9.25 -25.86
N ARG A 65 -1.96 10.31 -25.05
CA ARG A 65 -3.24 10.79 -24.50
C ARG A 65 -4.04 9.68 -23.85
N GLY A 66 -3.35 8.82 -23.10
CA GLY A 66 -3.92 7.68 -22.39
C GLY A 66 -4.48 6.60 -23.32
N LYS A 67 -3.94 6.40 -24.51
CA LYS A 67 -4.39 5.38 -25.47
C LYS A 67 -3.28 4.40 -25.82
N CYS A 68 -3.65 3.14 -26.01
CA CYS A 68 -2.72 2.15 -26.54
C CYS A 68 -2.22 2.57 -27.93
N VAL A 69 -0.92 2.51 -28.16
CA VAL A 69 -0.32 2.91 -29.46
C VAL A 69 -0.86 2.06 -30.62
N ASN A 70 -1.17 0.78 -30.35
CA ASN A 70 -1.60 -0.16 -31.37
C ASN A 70 -3.13 -0.18 -31.59
N CYS A 71 -3.92 -0.49 -30.56
CA CYS A 71 -5.37 -0.68 -30.72
C CYS A 71 -6.21 0.54 -30.30
N LYS A 72 -5.56 1.63 -29.87
CA LYS A 72 -6.19 2.91 -29.48
C LYS A 72 -7.18 2.83 -28.31
N ILE A 73 -7.30 1.66 -27.63
CA ILE A 73 -8.14 1.56 -26.43
C ILE A 73 -7.61 2.47 -25.33
N LEU A 74 -8.52 3.01 -24.52
CA LEU A 74 -8.19 3.88 -23.39
C LEU A 74 -7.46 3.10 -22.30
N ILE A 75 -6.31 3.61 -21.88
CA ILE A 75 -5.56 3.15 -20.71
C ILE A 75 -6.20 3.78 -19.48
N GLN A 76 -6.49 2.96 -18.47
CA GLN A 76 -7.14 3.40 -17.25
C GLN A 76 -6.33 4.50 -16.56
N LYS A 77 -6.98 5.57 -16.13
CA LYS A 77 -6.35 6.72 -15.44
C LYS A 77 -5.61 6.32 -14.16
N ARG A 78 -5.99 5.21 -13.53
CA ARG A 78 -5.32 4.71 -12.32
C ARG A 78 -3.81 4.50 -12.51
N TYR A 79 -3.35 4.12 -13.72
CA TYR A 79 -1.92 3.97 -14.00
C TYR A 79 -1.18 5.30 -13.82
N LEU A 80 -1.67 6.36 -14.47
CA LEU A 80 -1.10 7.70 -14.34
C LEU A 80 -1.15 8.21 -12.90
N ILE A 81 -2.28 8.02 -12.22
CA ILE A 81 -2.46 8.47 -10.82
C ILE A 81 -1.45 7.76 -9.90
N THR A 82 -1.27 6.46 -10.06
CA THR A 82 -0.30 5.68 -9.27
C THR A 82 1.13 6.18 -9.49
N GLU A 83 1.51 6.45 -10.74
CA GLU A 83 2.84 6.95 -11.08
C GLU A 83 3.10 8.36 -10.52
N ILE A 84 2.13 9.27 -10.64
CA ILE A 84 2.23 10.62 -10.08
C ILE A 84 2.31 10.57 -8.55
N LEU A 85 1.47 9.76 -7.92
CA LEU A 85 1.47 9.59 -6.45
C LEU A 85 2.82 9.05 -5.96
N SER A 86 3.40 8.06 -6.65
CA SER A 86 4.73 7.55 -6.32
C SER A 86 5.79 8.65 -6.42
N VAL A 87 5.80 9.44 -7.49
CA VAL A 87 6.74 10.57 -7.63
C VAL A 87 6.60 11.54 -6.46
N THR A 88 5.38 11.91 -6.12
CA THR A 88 5.10 12.85 -5.02
C THR A 88 5.63 12.33 -3.69
N LEU A 89 5.40 11.05 -3.38
CA LEU A 89 5.86 10.43 -2.13
C LEU A 89 7.39 10.30 -2.09
N TYR A 90 8.06 9.99 -3.21
CA TYR A 90 9.52 9.97 -3.27
C TYR A 90 10.14 11.34 -3.07
N LEU A 91 9.55 12.37 -3.67
CA LEU A 91 9.97 13.76 -3.45
C LEU A 91 9.80 14.18 -1.98
N PHE A 92 8.69 13.76 -1.36
CA PHE A 92 8.45 14.01 0.07
C PHE A 92 9.48 13.27 0.95
N CYS A 93 9.74 11.99 0.69
CA CYS A 93 10.76 11.24 1.42
C CYS A 93 12.14 11.87 1.25
N TYR A 94 12.50 12.31 0.03
CA TYR A 94 13.76 12.99 -0.22
C TYR A 94 13.86 14.34 0.51
N HIS A 95 12.79 15.11 0.52
CA HIS A 95 12.74 16.38 1.25
C HIS A 95 13.01 16.20 2.74
N LYS A 96 12.51 15.10 3.32
CA LYS A 96 12.62 14.80 4.75
C LYS A 96 13.96 14.17 5.14
N TYR A 97 14.44 13.23 4.37
CA TYR A 97 15.58 12.36 4.73
C TYR A 97 16.85 12.61 3.89
N GLY A 98 16.77 13.42 2.82
CA GLY A 98 17.87 13.52 1.85
C GLY A 98 18.15 12.18 1.17
N PHE A 99 19.37 11.95 0.67
CA PHE A 99 19.82 10.63 0.24
C PHE A 99 20.44 9.88 1.43
N SER A 100 19.62 9.14 2.13
CA SER A 100 19.98 8.31 3.28
C SER A 100 19.40 6.90 3.14
N GLU A 101 19.73 6.01 4.07
CA GLU A 101 19.13 4.68 4.16
C GLU A 101 17.63 4.79 4.44
N GLU A 102 17.23 5.74 5.28
CA GLU A 102 15.83 6.01 5.58
C GLU A 102 15.06 6.42 4.31
N PHE A 103 15.64 7.27 3.46
CA PHE A 103 15.01 7.63 2.19
C PHE A 103 14.65 6.39 1.37
N ILE A 104 15.59 5.45 1.23
CA ILE A 104 15.38 4.24 0.44
C ILE A 104 14.26 3.39 1.07
N LEU A 105 14.36 3.13 2.37
CA LEU A 105 13.43 2.27 3.08
C LEU A 105 12.00 2.84 3.12
N PHE A 106 11.86 4.14 3.46
CA PHE A 106 10.55 4.77 3.49
C PHE A 106 9.94 4.94 2.09
N SER A 107 10.74 5.20 1.07
CA SER A 107 10.25 5.28 -0.30
C SER A 107 9.73 3.93 -0.81
N LEU A 108 10.43 2.82 -0.52
CA LEU A 108 9.97 1.47 -0.84
C LEU A 108 8.72 1.08 -0.03
N LEU A 109 8.67 1.45 1.25
CA LEU A 109 7.50 1.25 2.09
C LEU A 109 6.28 1.98 1.51
N MET A 110 6.41 3.26 1.16
CA MET A 110 5.33 4.06 0.56
C MET A 110 4.86 3.47 -0.77
N SER A 111 5.77 2.96 -1.60
CA SER A 111 5.41 2.26 -2.84
C SER A 111 4.60 0.99 -2.57
N SER A 112 4.98 0.21 -1.56
CA SER A 112 4.25 -0.98 -1.16
C SER A 112 2.87 -0.65 -0.61
N ILE A 113 2.74 0.45 0.14
CA ILE A 113 1.46 0.96 0.63
C ILE A 113 0.56 1.42 -0.54
N ILE A 114 1.10 2.07 -1.57
CA ILE A 114 0.33 2.41 -2.79
C ILE A 114 -0.26 1.14 -3.41
N VAL A 115 0.56 0.09 -3.58
CA VAL A 115 0.06 -1.19 -4.12
C VAL A 115 -1.05 -1.75 -3.25
N LEU A 116 -0.89 -1.72 -1.91
CA LEU A 116 -1.89 -2.19 -0.97
C LEU A 116 -3.20 -1.39 -1.06
N VAL A 117 -3.13 -0.05 -1.11
CA VAL A 117 -4.31 0.83 -1.26
C VAL A 117 -5.07 0.54 -2.53
N VAL A 118 -4.35 0.46 -3.67
CA VAL A 118 -5.01 0.31 -4.96
C VAL A 118 -5.58 -1.10 -5.15
N THR A 119 -4.93 -2.13 -4.59
CA THR A 119 -5.47 -3.50 -4.60
C THR A 119 -6.70 -3.61 -3.71
N GLU A 120 -6.69 -3.01 -2.51
CA GLU A 120 -7.87 -2.94 -1.64
C GLU A 120 -9.03 -2.22 -2.33
N TRP A 121 -8.77 -1.08 -2.96
CA TRP A 121 -9.80 -0.32 -3.67
C TRP A 121 -10.46 -1.12 -4.79
N ASN A 122 -9.68 -1.92 -5.53
CA ASN A 122 -10.18 -2.68 -6.68
C ASN A 122 -10.81 -4.03 -6.28
N PHE A 123 -10.23 -4.73 -5.31
CA PHE A 123 -10.54 -6.12 -4.99
C PHE A 123 -11.04 -6.33 -3.57
N ARG A 124 -11.03 -5.30 -2.73
CA ARG A 124 -11.50 -5.29 -1.33
C ARG A 124 -10.81 -6.33 -0.44
N LYS A 125 -9.57 -6.62 -0.74
CA LYS A 125 -8.75 -7.50 0.08
C LYS A 125 -7.29 -7.13 -0.02
N PHE A 126 -6.55 -7.44 1.04
CA PHE A 126 -5.10 -7.41 1.04
C PHE A 126 -4.55 -8.70 0.43
N TYR A 127 -3.36 -8.63 -0.10
CA TYR A 127 -2.67 -9.79 -0.64
C TYR A 127 -1.43 -10.09 0.19
N ASP A 128 -1.27 -11.34 0.63
CA ASP A 128 -0.18 -11.75 1.50
C ASP A 128 1.22 -11.37 0.98
N PRO A 129 1.56 -11.48 -0.31
CA PRO A 129 2.87 -11.05 -0.80
C PRO A 129 3.18 -9.58 -0.51
N ILE A 130 2.19 -8.69 -0.61
CA ILE A 130 2.36 -7.27 -0.32
C ILE A 130 2.56 -7.06 1.19
N LEU A 131 1.78 -7.75 2.02
CA LEU A 131 1.91 -7.68 3.48
C LEU A 131 3.28 -8.15 3.95
N TYR A 132 3.85 -9.21 3.35
CA TYR A 132 5.20 -9.67 3.68
C TYR A 132 6.29 -8.66 3.31
N VAL A 133 6.16 -7.98 2.16
CA VAL A 133 7.09 -6.90 1.79
C VAL A 133 7.02 -5.75 2.79
N ILE A 134 5.82 -5.32 3.17
CA ILE A 134 5.63 -4.25 4.16
C ILE A 134 6.19 -4.71 5.53
N LEU A 135 5.94 -5.96 5.94
CA LEU A 135 6.47 -6.51 7.18
C LEU A 135 8.00 -6.48 7.21
N THR A 136 8.67 -6.96 6.16
CA THR A 136 10.14 -6.98 6.09
C THR A 136 10.72 -5.57 6.13
N LEU A 137 10.16 -4.63 5.38
CA LEU A 137 10.59 -3.22 5.41
C LEU A 137 10.37 -2.61 6.79
N SER A 138 9.23 -2.87 7.43
CA SER A 138 8.92 -2.39 8.78
C SER A 138 9.92 -2.89 9.82
N LEU A 139 10.27 -4.18 9.77
CA LEU A 139 11.26 -4.77 10.66
C LEU A 139 12.64 -4.14 10.46
N VAL A 140 13.08 -3.96 9.21
CA VAL A 140 14.37 -3.33 8.91
C VAL A 140 14.41 -1.89 9.43
N ILE A 141 13.38 -1.09 9.17
CA ILE A 141 13.27 0.28 9.67
C ILE A 141 13.37 0.29 11.19
N ARG A 142 12.63 -0.58 11.86
CA ARG A 142 12.58 -0.62 13.33
C ARG A 142 13.92 -1.00 13.96
N VAL A 143 14.61 -1.97 13.37
CA VAL A 143 15.94 -2.39 13.85
C VAL A 143 16.97 -1.28 13.69
N LEU A 144 16.90 -0.49 12.63
CA LEU A 144 17.79 0.64 12.39
C LEU A 144 17.49 1.83 13.31
N GLU A 145 16.21 2.05 13.67
CA GLU A 145 15.84 3.19 14.54
C GLU A 145 16.17 2.94 16.03
N ASP A 146 15.76 1.83 16.61
CA ASP A 146 15.76 1.67 18.07
C ASP A 146 16.78 0.66 18.61
N GLY A 147 17.22 -0.31 17.80
CA GLY A 147 18.20 -1.35 18.21
C GLY A 147 17.79 -2.25 19.39
N GLN A 148 16.65 -2.01 20.04
CA GLN A 148 16.17 -2.71 21.21
C GLN A 148 15.18 -3.83 20.84
N ILE A 149 15.71 -5.02 20.62
CA ILE A 149 14.92 -6.19 20.22
C ILE A 149 13.90 -6.60 21.30
N ILE A 150 14.21 -6.40 22.58
CA ILE A 150 13.33 -6.79 23.70
C ILE A 150 12.03 -5.97 23.67
N ASP A 151 12.12 -4.66 23.49
CA ASP A 151 10.94 -3.79 23.40
C ASP A 151 10.09 -4.14 22.18
N LEU A 152 10.75 -4.47 21.07
CA LEU A 152 10.05 -4.92 19.85
C LEU A 152 9.24 -6.19 20.09
N LEU A 153 9.81 -7.20 20.79
CA LEU A 153 9.10 -8.44 21.13
C LEU A 153 7.89 -8.17 22.03
N PHE A 154 8.03 -7.27 23.01
CA PHE A 154 6.93 -6.87 23.88
C PHE A 154 5.80 -6.17 23.10
N TYR A 155 6.13 -5.26 22.18
CA TYR A 155 5.14 -4.59 21.33
C TYR A 155 4.41 -5.56 20.40
N ILE A 156 5.13 -6.51 19.81
CA ILE A 156 4.53 -7.56 18.98
C ILE A 156 3.56 -8.43 19.80
N ALA A 157 3.93 -8.79 21.02
CA ALA A 157 3.05 -9.59 21.88
C ALA A 157 1.72 -8.87 22.20
N ILE A 158 1.81 -7.58 22.55
CA ILE A 158 0.60 -6.75 22.75
C ILE A 158 -0.19 -6.62 21.46
N ALA A 159 0.46 -6.42 20.32
CA ALA A 159 -0.21 -6.30 19.03
C ALA A 159 -0.96 -7.58 18.64
N ILE A 160 -0.38 -8.75 18.92
CA ILE A 160 -1.06 -10.04 18.71
C ILE A 160 -2.34 -10.11 19.59
N PHE A 161 -2.23 -9.72 20.85
CA PHE A 161 -3.39 -9.69 21.75
C PHE A 161 -4.49 -8.74 21.26
N LEU A 162 -4.12 -7.49 20.90
CA LEU A 162 -5.06 -6.51 20.38
C LEU A 162 -5.63 -6.93 19.01
N SER A 163 -4.85 -7.57 18.16
CA SER A 163 -5.31 -8.10 16.89
C SER A 163 -6.32 -9.24 17.05
N ALA A 164 -6.20 -10.06 18.11
CA ALA A 164 -7.19 -11.07 18.43
C ALA A 164 -8.53 -10.44 18.85
N ILE A 165 -8.50 -9.35 19.64
CA ILE A 165 -9.70 -8.57 19.98
C ILE A 165 -10.32 -7.98 18.70
N PHE A 166 -9.52 -7.40 17.84
CA PHE A 166 -9.95 -6.83 16.57
C PHE A 166 -10.58 -7.89 15.64
N TYR A 167 -9.98 -9.07 15.57
CA TYR A 167 -10.53 -10.22 14.83
C TYR A 167 -11.93 -10.58 15.34
N GLN A 168 -12.12 -10.70 16.65
CA GLN A 168 -13.42 -11.01 17.25
C GLN A 168 -14.43 -9.88 16.99
N PHE A 169 -13.99 -8.63 17.03
CA PHE A 169 -14.83 -7.48 16.71
C PHE A 169 -15.33 -7.54 15.26
N LEU A 170 -14.45 -7.81 14.30
CA LEU A 170 -14.82 -7.96 12.88
C LEU A 170 -15.69 -9.20 12.61
N LYS A 171 -15.51 -10.27 13.38
CA LYS A 171 -16.33 -11.49 13.29
C LYS A 171 -17.71 -11.32 13.94
N SER A 172 -18.01 -10.20 14.60
CA SER A 172 -19.31 -9.92 15.18
C SER A 172 -20.42 -9.95 14.13
N LYS A 173 -21.67 -10.23 14.56
CA LYS A 173 -22.83 -10.39 13.65
C LYS A 173 -23.03 -9.25 12.66
N PHE A 174 -22.50 -8.05 12.98
CA PHE A 174 -22.63 -6.88 12.11
C PHE A 174 -21.73 -6.94 10.88
N PHE A 175 -20.47 -7.35 11.04
CA PHE A 175 -19.49 -7.41 9.96
C PHE A 175 -19.43 -8.77 9.27
N ALA A 176 -19.75 -9.86 9.99
CA ALA A 176 -19.64 -11.24 9.49
C ALA A 176 -20.47 -11.52 8.22
N SER A 177 -21.56 -10.78 8.00
CA SER A 177 -22.37 -10.90 6.78
C SER A 177 -21.78 -10.20 5.55
N LYS A 178 -20.70 -9.45 5.70
CA LYS A 178 -20.17 -8.53 4.67
C LYS A 178 -18.69 -8.71 4.36
N ILE A 179 -17.96 -9.42 5.20
CA ILE A 179 -16.52 -9.59 5.09
C ILE A 179 -16.22 -11.09 5.11
N GLU A 180 -15.44 -11.54 4.15
CA GLU A 180 -14.95 -12.91 4.13
C GLU A 180 -13.96 -13.16 5.28
N GLU A 181 -13.95 -14.35 5.85
CA GLU A 181 -13.06 -14.69 6.97
C GLU A 181 -11.57 -14.49 6.61
N LEU A 182 -11.21 -14.78 5.35
CA LEU A 182 -9.87 -14.53 4.83
C LEU A 182 -9.49 -13.05 4.87
N GLN A 183 -10.42 -12.14 4.55
CA GLN A 183 -10.18 -10.69 4.61
C GLN A 183 -9.97 -10.22 6.05
N ILE A 184 -10.76 -10.74 7.00
CA ILE A 184 -10.58 -10.44 8.42
C ILE A 184 -9.16 -10.83 8.87
N LEU A 185 -8.70 -12.00 8.47
CA LEU A 185 -7.34 -12.46 8.78
C LEU A 185 -6.27 -11.54 8.18
N GLN A 186 -6.46 -11.06 6.96
CA GLN A 186 -5.52 -10.15 6.31
C GLN A 186 -5.49 -8.77 6.98
N TYR A 187 -6.63 -8.24 7.41
CA TYR A 187 -6.69 -6.99 8.18
C TYR A 187 -6.01 -7.13 9.56
N THR A 188 -6.16 -8.27 10.22
CA THR A 188 -5.45 -8.52 11.50
C THR A 188 -3.94 -8.63 11.32
N LYS A 189 -3.46 -9.30 10.25
CA LYS A 189 -2.03 -9.30 9.90
C LYS A 189 -1.50 -7.88 9.69
N PHE A 190 -2.23 -7.05 8.95
CA PHE A 190 -1.84 -5.66 8.73
C PHE A 190 -1.77 -4.85 10.03
N LEU A 191 -2.67 -5.08 10.97
CA LEU A 191 -2.64 -4.43 12.28
C LEU A 191 -1.34 -4.78 13.05
N ILE A 192 -0.91 -6.04 13.00
CA ILE A 192 0.37 -6.46 13.61
C ILE A 192 1.55 -5.74 12.94
N ILE A 193 1.54 -5.60 11.61
CA ILE A 193 2.57 -4.86 10.88
C ILE A 193 2.62 -3.38 11.33
N CYS A 194 1.45 -2.76 11.54
CA CYS A 194 1.37 -1.38 12.03
C CYS A 194 2.01 -1.21 13.41
N SER A 195 1.95 -2.22 14.29
CA SER A 195 2.60 -2.16 15.60
C SER A 195 4.13 -2.13 15.54
N ILE A 196 4.70 -2.69 14.49
CA ILE A 196 6.15 -2.67 14.26
C ILE A 196 6.59 -1.29 13.73
N LEU A 197 5.78 -0.68 12.85
CA LEU A 197 6.07 0.62 12.27
C LEU A 197 5.92 1.79 13.25
N LEU A 198 4.95 1.69 14.15
CA LEU A 198 4.61 2.75 15.10
C LEU A 198 5.26 2.47 16.46
N THR A 199 5.63 3.52 17.18
CA THR A 199 5.96 3.37 18.60
C THR A 199 4.69 2.98 19.36
N PHE A 200 4.86 2.41 20.57
CA PHE A 200 3.75 1.85 21.36
C PHE A 200 2.59 2.83 21.56
N ASN A 201 2.89 4.07 21.95
CA ASN A 201 1.87 5.08 22.16
C ASN A 201 1.11 5.41 20.86
N TRP A 202 1.81 5.60 19.75
CA TRP A 202 1.19 5.89 18.46
C TRP A 202 0.39 4.70 17.92
N PHE A 203 0.84 3.47 18.20
CA PHE A 203 0.09 2.27 17.85
C PHE A 203 -1.23 2.17 18.64
N LEU A 204 -1.22 2.49 19.93
CA LEU A 204 -2.46 2.53 20.73
C LEU A 204 -3.43 3.59 20.21
N TYR A 205 -2.96 4.80 19.89
CA TYR A 205 -3.80 5.83 19.26
C TYR A 205 -4.39 5.35 17.93
N TYR A 206 -3.57 4.77 17.09
CA TYR A 206 -4.00 4.19 15.81
C TYR A 206 -5.07 3.11 16.01
N PHE A 207 -4.87 2.20 16.97
CA PHE A 207 -5.81 1.14 17.28
C PHE A 207 -7.15 1.67 17.77
N ILE A 208 -7.14 2.62 18.69
CA ILE A 208 -8.34 3.28 19.22
C ILE A 208 -9.09 4.02 18.10
N LEU A 209 -8.37 4.76 17.25
CA LEU A 209 -8.98 5.49 16.12
C LEU A 209 -9.66 4.53 15.14
N ILE A 210 -9.05 3.38 14.83
CA ILE A 210 -9.70 2.37 13.97
C ILE A 210 -10.98 1.85 14.62
N LEU A 211 -10.96 1.50 15.89
CA LEU A 211 -12.16 1.00 16.58
C LEU A 211 -13.29 2.04 16.62
N ILE A 212 -12.98 3.29 16.93
CA ILE A 212 -13.94 4.40 16.91
C ILE A 212 -14.52 4.56 15.51
N PHE A 213 -13.66 4.61 14.49
CA PHE A 213 -14.06 4.80 13.11
C PHE A 213 -14.98 3.66 12.63
N LEU A 214 -14.61 2.40 12.89
CA LEU A 214 -15.41 1.25 12.51
C LEU A 214 -16.74 1.20 13.29
N SER A 215 -16.74 1.58 14.56
CA SER A 215 -17.98 1.67 15.35
C SER A 215 -18.90 2.75 14.80
N LEU A 216 -18.36 3.92 14.43
CA LEU A 216 -19.11 5.02 13.85
C LEU A 216 -19.66 4.65 12.47
N THR A 217 -18.85 4.05 11.62
CA THR A 217 -19.29 3.59 10.29
C THR A 217 -20.35 2.51 10.41
N SER A 218 -20.25 1.59 11.39
CA SER A 218 -21.25 0.58 11.64
C SER A 218 -22.60 1.18 12.06
N PHE A 219 -22.56 2.22 12.89
CA PHE A 219 -23.73 2.95 13.35
C PHE A 219 -24.39 3.75 12.21
N LEU A 220 -23.61 4.50 11.44
CA LEU A 220 -24.08 5.31 10.30
C LEU A 220 -24.59 4.43 9.16
N TYR A 221 -23.94 3.29 8.90
CA TYR A 221 -24.35 2.35 7.87
C TYR A 221 -25.75 1.75 8.13
N LYS A 222 -26.04 1.42 9.39
CA LYS A 222 -27.36 0.92 9.78
C LYS A 222 -28.46 1.95 9.50
N ARG A 223 -28.09 3.24 9.42
CA ARG A 223 -29.04 4.37 9.33
C ARG A 223 -29.14 5.00 7.93
N LEU A 224 -28.09 4.99 7.11
CA LEU A 224 -28.00 5.87 5.93
C LEU A 224 -27.52 5.23 4.61
N LEU A 225 -26.81 4.10 4.59
CA LEU A 225 -26.09 3.68 3.38
C LEU A 225 -26.06 2.15 3.16
N ASN A 226 -26.63 1.74 2.04
CA ASN A 226 -26.53 0.37 1.52
C ASN A 226 -25.22 0.18 0.70
N LYS A 227 -24.12 0.84 1.10
CA LYS A 227 -22.82 0.82 0.38
C LYS A 227 -21.79 -0.01 1.11
N ASP A 228 -20.92 -0.65 0.33
CA ASP A 228 -19.85 -1.50 0.83
C ASP A 228 -18.80 -0.70 1.64
N ILE A 229 -18.30 -1.28 2.73
CA ILE A 229 -17.33 -0.66 3.63
C ILE A 229 -15.91 -1.06 3.18
N TYR A 230 -15.06 -0.07 2.92
CA TYR A 230 -13.64 -0.25 2.58
C TYR A 230 -12.78 -0.20 3.85
N ILE A 231 -12.82 -1.26 4.66
CA ILE A 231 -12.11 -1.30 5.96
C ILE A 231 -10.62 -1.11 5.78
N GLY A 232 -10.01 -1.83 4.85
CA GLY A 232 -8.58 -1.75 4.61
C GLY A 232 -8.12 -0.36 4.18
N PHE A 233 -8.89 0.33 3.32
CA PHE A 233 -8.59 1.70 2.93
C PHE A 233 -8.52 2.65 4.12
N TYR A 234 -9.50 2.56 5.04
CA TYR A 234 -9.50 3.39 6.25
C TYR A 234 -8.34 3.04 7.19
N MET A 235 -8.02 1.76 7.34
CA MET A 235 -6.86 1.34 8.13
C MET A 235 -5.56 1.95 7.59
N ILE A 236 -5.37 1.93 6.27
CA ILE A 236 -4.17 2.50 5.64
C ILE A 236 -4.17 4.03 5.76
N ALA A 237 -5.29 4.69 5.51
CA ALA A 237 -5.38 6.15 5.63
C ALA A 237 -5.03 6.62 7.05
N LEU A 238 -5.57 5.96 8.08
CA LEU A 238 -5.23 6.25 9.48
C LEU A 238 -3.75 5.94 9.78
N LEU A 239 -3.18 4.86 9.24
CA LEU A 239 -1.75 4.58 9.40
C LEU A 239 -0.89 5.69 8.81
N LEU A 240 -1.21 6.15 7.59
CA LEU A 240 -0.46 7.25 6.97
C LEU A 240 -0.53 8.52 7.81
N ILE A 241 -1.71 8.89 8.30
CA ILE A 241 -1.87 10.06 9.17
C ILE A 241 -1.01 9.91 10.44
N THR A 242 -1.07 8.76 11.12
CA THR A 242 -0.27 8.53 12.34
C THR A 242 1.23 8.54 12.06
N LEU A 243 1.69 7.96 10.96
CA LEU A 243 3.11 8.00 10.56
C LEU A 243 3.60 9.43 10.27
N PHE A 244 2.77 10.27 9.65
CA PHE A 244 3.13 11.66 9.39
C PHE A 244 3.16 12.53 10.64
N VAL A 245 2.32 12.24 11.62
CA VAL A 245 2.26 13.00 12.88
C VAL A 245 3.29 12.51 13.90
N SER A 246 3.65 11.21 13.89
CA SER A 246 4.58 10.59 14.84
C SER A 246 6.06 10.87 14.55
N LYS A 247 6.38 11.33 13.34
CA LYS A 247 7.75 11.59 12.85
C LYS A 247 7.92 13.03 12.39
#